data_291a6956768f3a60e4e37e8379935a64
#
_entry.id   291a6956768f3a60e4e37e8379935a64
#
_cell.length_a   1.000
_cell.length_b   1.000
_cell.length_c   1.000
_cell.angle_alpha   90.00
_cell.angle_beta   90.00
_cell.angle_gamma   90.00
#
_symmetry.space_group_name_H-M   'P 1'
#
loop_
_entity.id
_entity.type
_entity.pdbx_description
1 polymer ?
#
loop_
_entity_poly.entity_id
_entity_poly.type
_entity_poly.pdbx_seq_one_letter_code
_entity_poly.pdbx_strand_id
1 'polypeptide(L)'
;MGGLLLGSVPVFGHAVHPDAYLETVDVALKKRLADAALNAAKAKGATYADVRIGRYLQQYLFTREKQVQNIVNAESYGVGIRVLANGTWGFAATSNVTEAGIAKAAAQAVAIAQANAKFQKEPVQLAPVKGTGEVTWRTPIVKNAFAVPVAEKADLLLAANAKAMENGTSFVNSNLFQINEQKYFASTDGSYIDQDVHRIWPTFTVTAVDKTTGKFRTREALSSPMGMGYEYLSNPAPKIAGPAGTGLQGYYKYYDILEDAAAAAKQAKAKISAKSVVPGKYDLVLDPNHLGLTIHESVGHATELDRVLGYEANYAGTSFATLDKWQSKNFKYGSKLVNIFADKTQPGSLGYVEYDDEGVKTKRWDLIKEGLLVNYQATRDQAHIIHEKESHGCCYADNWSSVQFQRMANVSLAPGKTKLSVDDMIKNVEKGIYISGRGSFSIDQQRYNFQFGGTVFHEIKNGKIVGMLEDVAYQANTQEFWNSCAAICDESDYRLFGSFFDGKGQPAQISAVSHGSSTTRFNGVNVINTARKI
;
A
#
# COMPACT_ATOMS: atom_id res chain seq x y z
N MET A 1 -12.87 -17.73 7.25
CA MET A 1 -13.78 -16.97 6.37
C MET A 1 -13.54 -15.50 6.60
N GLY A 2 -12.64 -14.91 5.84
CA GLY A 2 -12.37 -13.48 5.84
C GLY A 2 -13.18 -12.83 4.73
N GLY A 3 -14.37 -12.34 5.04
CA GLY A 3 -15.16 -11.55 4.12
C GLY A 3 -14.44 -10.24 3.84
N LEU A 4 -14.08 -9.98 2.58
CA LEU A 4 -13.79 -8.63 2.12
C LEU A 4 -15.07 -7.81 2.34
N LEU A 5 -15.10 -7.01 3.39
CA LEU A 5 -16.03 -5.89 3.49
C LEU A 5 -15.60 -4.88 2.41
N LEU A 6 -16.14 -5.05 1.21
CA LEU A 6 -16.22 -3.97 0.24
C LEU A 6 -17.17 -2.93 0.88
N GLY A 7 -16.60 -1.97 1.57
CA GLY A 7 -17.34 -0.79 1.97
C GLY A 7 -18.03 -0.24 0.72
N SER A 8 -19.34 -0.08 0.77
CA SER A 8 -20.13 0.49 -0.31
C SER A 8 -19.67 1.93 -0.54
N VAL A 9 -18.73 2.12 -1.46
CA VAL A 9 -18.51 3.42 -2.06
C VAL A 9 -19.82 3.73 -2.80
N PRO A 10 -20.48 4.86 -2.56
CA PRO A 10 -21.64 5.24 -3.34
C PRO A 10 -21.19 5.43 -4.78
N VAL A 11 -21.46 4.42 -5.62
CA VAL A 11 -21.19 4.47 -7.05
C VAL A 11 -22.33 5.26 -7.67
N PHE A 12 -22.18 6.57 -7.76
CA PHE A 12 -22.94 7.37 -8.72
C PHE A 12 -22.26 7.22 -10.08
N GLY A 13 -22.35 6.04 -10.68
CA GLY A 13 -21.78 5.74 -11.99
C GLY A 13 -22.75 6.09 -13.10
N HIS A 14 -22.46 7.18 -13.83
CA HIS A 14 -22.88 7.24 -15.23
C HIS A 14 -21.93 6.34 -16.02
N ALA A 15 -22.47 5.54 -16.95
CA ALA A 15 -21.66 4.79 -17.90
C ALA A 15 -20.83 5.80 -18.72
N VAL A 16 -19.52 5.82 -18.51
CA VAL A 16 -18.61 6.76 -19.18
C VAL A 16 -18.13 6.11 -20.47
N HIS A 17 -18.17 6.84 -21.58
CA HIS A 17 -17.62 6.39 -22.85
C HIS A 17 -16.09 6.19 -22.69
N PRO A 18 -15.47 5.13 -23.24
CA PRO A 18 -14.04 4.86 -23.08
C PRO A 18 -13.12 6.05 -23.41
N ASP A 19 -13.47 6.86 -24.39
CA ASP A 19 -12.67 8.02 -24.78
C ASP A 19 -12.67 9.14 -23.74
N ALA A 20 -13.71 9.25 -22.92
CA ALA A 20 -13.79 10.25 -21.85
C ALA A 20 -12.73 10.03 -20.74
N TYR A 21 -12.19 8.81 -20.60
CA TYR A 21 -11.10 8.55 -19.65
C TYR A 21 -9.76 9.19 -20.03
N LEU A 22 -9.62 9.63 -21.27
CA LEU A 22 -8.38 10.22 -21.78
C LEU A 22 -8.39 11.76 -21.71
N GLU A 23 -9.58 12.37 -21.55
CA GLU A 23 -9.71 13.82 -21.44
C GLU A 23 -9.29 14.30 -20.06
N THR A 24 -8.44 15.31 -20.00
CA THR A 24 -8.05 15.99 -18.76
C THR A 24 -8.85 17.28 -18.60
N VAL A 25 -9.20 17.61 -17.35
CA VAL A 25 -9.84 18.92 -17.06
C VAL A 25 -8.80 20.02 -17.25
N ASP A 26 -9.17 21.11 -17.94
CA ASP A 26 -8.31 22.26 -18.19
C ASP A 26 -7.72 22.84 -16.89
N VAL A 27 -6.41 23.00 -16.84
CA VAL A 27 -5.67 23.51 -15.67
C VAL A 27 -6.06 24.95 -15.34
N ALA A 28 -6.31 25.81 -16.36
CA ALA A 28 -6.75 27.17 -16.13
C ALA A 28 -8.15 27.24 -15.49
N LEU A 29 -9.04 26.31 -15.88
CA LEU A 29 -10.35 26.15 -15.22
C LEU A 29 -10.17 25.71 -13.77
N LYS A 30 -9.35 24.69 -13.50
CA LYS A 30 -9.06 24.23 -12.14
C LYS A 30 -8.55 25.37 -11.26
N LYS A 31 -7.64 26.21 -11.79
CA LYS A 31 -7.09 27.37 -11.09
C LYS A 31 -8.18 28.37 -10.72
N ARG A 32 -9.04 28.78 -11.68
CA ARG A 32 -10.14 29.71 -11.41
C ARG A 32 -11.09 29.18 -10.33
N LEU A 33 -11.43 27.89 -10.39
CA LEU A 33 -12.30 27.25 -9.40
C LEU A 33 -11.65 27.21 -8.02
N ALA A 34 -10.36 26.92 -7.94
CA ALA A 34 -9.60 26.94 -6.70
C ALA A 34 -9.51 28.35 -6.11
N ASP A 35 -9.22 29.37 -6.93
CA ASP A 35 -9.17 30.77 -6.50
C ASP A 35 -10.54 31.23 -5.96
N ALA A 36 -11.65 30.83 -6.59
CA ALA A 36 -12.99 31.10 -6.08
C ALA A 36 -13.22 30.53 -4.68
N ALA A 37 -12.78 29.29 -4.43
CA ALA A 37 -12.89 28.63 -3.12
C ALA A 37 -12.02 29.33 -2.06
N LEU A 38 -10.74 29.57 -2.37
CA LEU A 38 -9.79 30.21 -1.45
C LEU A 38 -10.23 31.62 -1.06
N ASN A 39 -10.70 32.42 -2.04
CA ASN A 39 -11.23 33.76 -1.81
C ASN A 39 -12.51 33.74 -0.96
N ALA A 40 -13.43 32.81 -1.23
CA ALA A 40 -14.65 32.66 -0.44
C ALA A 40 -14.34 32.22 1.02
N ALA A 41 -13.42 31.29 1.23
CA ALA A 41 -12.99 30.88 2.56
C ALA A 41 -12.36 32.04 3.34
N LYS A 42 -11.44 32.79 2.70
CA LYS A 42 -10.78 33.96 3.30
C LYS A 42 -11.79 35.05 3.66
N ALA A 43 -12.74 35.36 2.78
CA ALA A 43 -13.79 36.35 3.01
C ALA A 43 -14.71 35.96 4.19
N LYS A 44 -14.79 34.68 4.58
CA LYS A 44 -15.55 34.17 5.72
C LYS A 44 -14.73 34.03 7.00
N GLY A 45 -13.42 34.38 6.99
CA GLY A 45 -12.56 34.41 8.17
C GLY A 45 -11.68 33.16 8.34
N ALA A 46 -11.45 32.38 7.29
CA ALA A 46 -10.43 31.34 7.33
C ALA A 46 -9.03 31.95 7.44
N THR A 47 -8.22 31.43 8.36
CA THR A 47 -6.79 31.77 8.52
C THR A 47 -5.90 30.95 7.58
N TYR A 48 -6.38 29.76 7.19
CA TYR A 48 -5.79 28.88 6.18
C TYR A 48 -6.92 28.20 5.42
N ALA A 49 -6.72 27.96 4.15
CA ALA A 49 -7.59 27.12 3.34
C ALA A 49 -6.79 26.34 2.30
N ASP A 50 -7.21 25.12 2.05
CA ASP A 50 -6.80 24.33 0.90
C ASP A 50 -7.99 23.77 0.14
N VAL A 51 -7.77 23.51 -1.15
CA VAL A 51 -8.78 23.04 -2.10
C VAL A 51 -8.19 21.89 -2.90
N ARG A 52 -8.94 20.80 -2.98
CA ARG A 52 -8.62 19.66 -3.84
C ARG A 52 -9.72 19.47 -4.87
N ILE A 53 -9.40 19.71 -6.14
CA ILE A 53 -10.26 19.36 -7.27
C ILE A 53 -9.78 18.00 -7.76
N GLY A 54 -10.60 17.00 -7.66
CA GLY A 54 -10.20 15.62 -7.96
C GLY A 54 -11.11 14.95 -8.98
N ARG A 55 -10.50 14.32 -9.98
CA ARG A 55 -11.13 13.38 -10.89
C ARG A 55 -10.48 12.02 -10.69
N TYR A 56 -11.29 11.03 -10.34
CA TYR A 56 -10.82 9.69 -10.01
C TYR A 56 -11.43 8.69 -10.99
N LEU A 57 -10.58 8.00 -11.74
CA LEU A 57 -10.98 7.00 -12.71
C LEU A 57 -10.57 5.62 -12.21
N GLN A 58 -11.49 4.66 -12.28
CA GLN A 58 -11.26 3.28 -11.91
C GLN A 58 -11.74 2.36 -13.03
N GLN A 59 -10.90 1.40 -13.39
CA GLN A 59 -11.30 0.34 -14.29
C GLN A 59 -10.85 -1.00 -13.69
N TYR A 60 -11.81 -1.89 -13.45
CA TYR A 60 -11.57 -3.20 -12.86
C TYR A 60 -12.14 -4.28 -13.78
N LEU A 61 -11.33 -5.28 -14.10
CA LEU A 61 -11.72 -6.44 -14.89
C LEU A 61 -11.64 -7.68 -14.01
N PHE A 62 -12.66 -8.52 -14.09
CA PHE A 62 -12.77 -9.79 -13.37
C PHE A 62 -13.05 -10.89 -14.35
N THR A 63 -12.25 -11.96 -14.31
CA THR A 63 -12.45 -13.15 -15.12
C THR A 63 -12.47 -14.41 -14.25
N ARG A 64 -13.12 -15.45 -14.74
CA ARG A 64 -13.14 -16.76 -14.12
C ARG A 64 -13.07 -17.82 -15.19
N GLU A 65 -12.12 -18.74 -15.11
CA GLU A 65 -11.85 -19.79 -16.10
C GLU A 65 -11.82 -19.19 -17.53
N LYS A 66 -12.87 -19.43 -18.31
CA LYS A 66 -12.97 -19.01 -19.73
C LYS A 66 -13.90 -17.81 -19.94
N GLN A 67 -14.31 -17.14 -18.88
CA GLN A 67 -15.34 -16.11 -18.95
C GLN A 67 -14.92 -14.80 -18.29
N VAL A 68 -15.26 -13.70 -18.93
CA VAL A 68 -15.30 -12.39 -18.27
C VAL A 68 -16.51 -12.36 -17.34
N GLN A 69 -16.30 -12.10 -16.06
CA GLN A 69 -17.37 -12.04 -15.06
C GLN A 69 -17.92 -10.63 -14.91
N ASN A 70 -17.03 -9.66 -14.90
CA ASN A 70 -17.44 -8.26 -14.71
C ASN A 70 -16.37 -7.30 -15.24
N ILE A 71 -16.82 -6.13 -15.69
CA ILE A 71 -16.01 -4.99 -16.04
C ILE A 71 -16.62 -3.77 -15.36
N VAL A 72 -15.88 -3.15 -14.46
CA VAL A 72 -16.27 -1.92 -13.77
C VAL A 72 -15.51 -0.76 -14.37
N ASN A 73 -16.24 0.26 -14.83
CA ASN A 73 -15.70 1.57 -15.16
C ASN A 73 -16.40 2.59 -14.26
N ALA A 74 -15.65 3.32 -13.46
CA ALA A 74 -16.19 4.32 -12.56
C ALA A 74 -15.41 5.62 -12.67
N GLU A 75 -16.12 6.73 -12.56
CA GLU A 75 -15.58 8.06 -12.49
C GLU A 75 -16.21 8.81 -11.32
N SER A 76 -15.41 9.58 -10.61
CA SER A 76 -15.85 10.52 -9.58
C SER A 76 -15.15 11.86 -9.79
N TYR A 77 -15.91 12.96 -9.82
CA TYR A 77 -15.39 14.31 -10.01
C TYR A 77 -16.03 15.29 -9.05
N GLY A 78 -15.21 16.09 -8.37
CA GLY A 78 -15.70 17.07 -7.41
C GLY A 78 -14.59 17.84 -6.73
N VAL A 79 -14.97 18.58 -5.69
CA VAL A 79 -14.09 19.50 -4.96
C VAL A 79 -14.26 19.31 -3.46
N GLY A 80 -13.14 19.10 -2.75
CA GLY A 80 -13.05 19.14 -1.30
C GLY A 80 -12.34 20.42 -0.85
N ILE A 81 -12.86 21.06 0.17
CA ILE A 81 -12.33 22.32 0.72
C ILE A 81 -12.13 22.12 2.22
N ARG A 82 -10.89 22.27 2.67
CA ARG A 82 -10.53 22.23 4.08
C ARG A 82 -10.06 23.61 4.52
N VAL A 83 -10.51 24.04 5.67
CA VAL A 83 -10.18 25.37 6.21
C VAL A 83 -9.77 25.30 7.67
N LEU A 84 -8.92 26.24 8.08
CA LEU A 84 -8.64 26.51 9.47
C LEU A 84 -9.26 27.88 9.83
N ALA A 85 -10.17 27.88 10.82
CA ALA A 85 -10.77 29.09 11.34
C ALA A 85 -10.95 28.94 12.87
N ASN A 86 -10.64 30.00 13.61
CA ASN A 86 -10.69 30.00 15.09
C ASN A 86 -9.89 28.83 15.72
N GLY A 87 -8.77 28.44 15.10
CA GLY A 87 -7.89 27.37 15.57
C GLY A 87 -8.39 25.95 15.34
N THR A 88 -9.46 25.74 14.56
CA THR A 88 -10.03 24.42 14.31
C THR A 88 -10.22 24.14 12.83
N TRP A 89 -10.23 22.84 12.47
CA TRP A 89 -10.53 22.38 11.14
C TRP A 89 -12.03 22.37 10.82
N GLY A 90 -12.35 22.75 9.59
CA GLY A 90 -13.63 22.52 8.95
C GLY A 90 -13.43 21.98 7.55
N PHE A 91 -14.34 21.12 7.11
CA PHE A 91 -14.31 20.50 5.79
C PHE A 91 -15.71 20.48 5.17
N ALA A 92 -15.78 20.78 3.89
CA ALA A 92 -16.97 20.56 3.08
C ALA A 92 -16.58 20.18 1.66
N ALA A 93 -17.43 19.42 0.99
CA ALA A 93 -17.18 18.96 -0.37
C ALA A 93 -18.42 19.13 -1.25
N THR A 94 -18.21 19.22 -2.57
CA THR A 94 -19.31 19.38 -3.53
C THR A 94 -18.97 18.73 -4.87
N SER A 95 -19.97 18.08 -5.47
CA SER A 95 -19.96 17.66 -6.88
C SER A 95 -20.47 18.77 -7.83
N ASN A 96 -20.99 19.87 -7.29
CA ASN A 96 -21.35 21.03 -8.10
C ASN A 96 -20.10 21.88 -8.38
N VAL A 97 -19.36 21.50 -9.43
CA VAL A 97 -18.06 22.09 -9.80
C VAL A 97 -18.27 23.38 -10.61
N THR A 98 -18.94 24.33 -9.99
CA THR A 98 -19.12 25.72 -10.46
C THR A 98 -18.57 26.69 -9.43
N GLU A 99 -18.16 27.89 -9.82
CA GLU A 99 -17.65 28.90 -8.87
C GLU A 99 -18.64 29.15 -7.72
N ALA A 100 -19.94 29.23 -8.00
CA ALA A 100 -20.98 29.44 -6.98
C ALA A 100 -21.13 28.21 -6.05
N GLY A 101 -21.12 26.98 -6.59
CA GLY A 101 -21.19 25.75 -5.82
C GLY A 101 -20.00 25.58 -4.89
N ILE A 102 -18.81 25.88 -5.39
CA ILE A 102 -17.55 25.83 -4.65
C ILE A 102 -17.48 26.89 -3.57
N ALA A 103 -17.87 28.15 -3.88
CA ALA A 103 -17.92 29.23 -2.89
C ALA A 103 -18.89 28.90 -1.74
N LYS A 104 -20.02 28.26 -2.05
CA LYS A 104 -20.98 27.78 -1.03
C LYS A 104 -20.34 26.72 -0.13
N ALA A 105 -19.64 25.74 -0.70
CA ALA A 105 -18.96 24.70 0.07
C ALA A 105 -17.83 25.31 0.94
N ALA A 106 -17.07 26.28 0.42
CA ALA A 106 -16.04 26.98 1.20
C ALA A 106 -16.65 27.70 2.42
N ALA A 107 -17.75 28.43 2.22
CA ALA A 107 -18.47 29.09 3.32
C ALA A 107 -18.98 28.06 4.37
N GLN A 108 -19.46 26.92 3.93
CA GLN A 108 -19.89 25.83 4.81
C GLN A 108 -18.73 25.25 5.62
N ALA A 109 -17.57 25.02 4.99
CA ALA A 109 -16.37 24.56 5.68
C ALA A 109 -15.94 25.52 6.79
N VAL A 110 -15.97 26.84 6.52
CA VAL A 110 -15.66 27.87 7.54
C VAL A 110 -16.66 27.85 8.68
N ALA A 111 -17.97 27.75 8.39
CA ALA A 111 -19.00 27.66 9.43
C ALA A 111 -18.81 26.41 10.33
N ILE A 112 -18.42 25.27 9.75
CA ILE A 112 -18.10 24.06 10.50
C ILE A 112 -16.88 24.28 11.40
N ALA A 113 -15.80 24.88 10.89
CA ALA A 113 -14.62 25.20 11.70
C ALA A 113 -14.98 26.10 12.89
N GLN A 114 -15.71 27.19 12.65
CA GLN A 114 -16.15 28.11 13.68
C GLN A 114 -17.05 27.44 14.74
N ALA A 115 -17.93 26.53 14.31
CA ALA A 115 -18.78 25.77 15.24
C ALA A 115 -17.95 24.78 16.12
N ASN A 116 -16.92 24.18 15.55
CA ASN A 116 -16.03 23.24 16.26
C ASN A 116 -15.10 23.94 17.26
N ALA A 117 -14.84 25.24 17.12
CA ALA A 117 -13.89 25.98 17.96
C ALA A 117 -14.19 25.87 19.46
N LYS A 118 -15.47 25.81 19.84
CA LYS A 118 -15.89 25.66 21.25
C LYS A 118 -15.60 24.27 21.86
N PHE A 119 -15.28 23.27 21.05
CA PHE A 119 -14.94 21.92 21.48
C PHE A 119 -13.43 21.65 21.41
N GLN A 120 -12.68 22.51 20.70
CA GLN A 120 -11.24 22.36 20.53
C GLN A 120 -10.52 22.76 21.81
N LYS A 121 -9.66 21.85 22.33
CA LYS A 121 -8.88 22.11 23.54
C LYS A 121 -7.64 22.95 23.23
N GLU A 122 -6.94 22.62 22.15
CA GLU A 122 -5.74 23.31 21.72
C GLU A 122 -5.86 23.70 20.25
N PRO A 123 -5.50 24.94 19.87
CA PRO A 123 -5.53 25.36 18.48
C PRO A 123 -4.62 24.50 17.61
N VAL A 124 -5.06 24.20 16.38
CA VAL A 124 -4.25 23.53 15.38
C VAL A 124 -3.03 24.40 15.02
N GLN A 125 -1.85 23.78 15.05
CA GLN A 125 -0.58 24.40 14.68
C GLN A 125 -0.08 23.74 13.39
N LEU A 126 0.05 24.53 12.30
CA LEU A 126 0.55 24.01 11.04
C LEU A 126 2.04 24.27 10.86
N ALA A 127 2.80 23.23 10.60
CA ALA A 127 4.15 23.39 10.10
C ALA A 127 4.13 24.22 8.80
N PRO A 128 5.07 25.19 8.63
CA PRO A 128 5.07 26.04 7.48
C PRO A 128 5.35 25.28 6.18
N VAL A 129 4.75 25.73 5.09
CA VAL A 129 5.05 25.26 3.73
C VAL A 129 5.34 26.48 2.87
N LYS A 130 6.46 26.45 2.15
CA LYS A 130 6.73 27.45 1.15
C LYS A 130 5.81 27.20 -0.06
N GLY A 131 5.01 28.18 -0.45
CA GLY A 131 4.18 28.09 -1.64
C GLY A 131 5.00 27.70 -2.88
N THR A 132 4.49 26.72 -3.63
CA THR A 132 5.17 26.20 -4.82
C THR A 132 5.02 27.06 -6.06
N GLY A 133 4.03 28.01 -6.05
CA GLY A 133 3.50 28.54 -7.29
C GLY A 133 2.78 27.46 -8.10
N GLU A 134 2.79 27.58 -9.41
CA GLU A 134 2.17 26.62 -10.33
C GLU A 134 3.17 25.53 -10.71
N VAL A 135 2.85 24.27 -10.36
CA VAL A 135 3.68 23.09 -10.66
C VAL A 135 2.82 21.94 -11.19
N THR A 136 3.42 21.13 -12.01
CA THR A 136 2.79 19.96 -12.62
C THR A 136 3.66 18.74 -12.42
N TRP A 137 3.05 17.63 -12.02
CA TRP A 137 3.72 16.34 -11.90
C TRP A 137 2.83 15.20 -12.44
N ARG A 138 3.45 14.18 -13.00
CA ARG A 138 2.80 13.00 -13.57
C ARG A 138 3.57 11.75 -13.19
N THR A 139 2.85 10.67 -12.84
CA THR A 139 3.50 9.36 -12.73
C THR A 139 4.23 9.04 -14.03
N PRO A 140 5.52 8.71 -14.01
CA PRO A 140 6.27 8.36 -15.21
C PRO A 140 5.80 7.00 -15.73
N ILE A 141 4.83 7.00 -16.64
CA ILE A 141 4.30 5.82 -17.32
C ILE A 141 4.73 5.81 -18.79
N VAL A 142 4.88 4.62 -19.37
CA VAL A 142 5.18 4.43 -20.80
C VAL A 142 3.89 4.22 -21.60
N LYS A 143 2.96 3.42 -21.07
CA LYS A 143 1.69 3.09 -21.75
C LYS A 143 0.52 3.34 -20.78
N ASN A 144 -0.30 4.34 -21.10
CA ASN A 144 -1.50 4.61 -20.29
C ASN A 144 -2.44 3.40 -20.32
N ALA A 145 -2.72 2.84 -19.15
CA ALA A 145 -3.56 1.66 -19.04
C ALA A 145 -5.02 1.91 -19.45
N PHE A 146 -5.53 3.13 -19.32
CA PHE A 146 -6.88 3.49 -19.77
C PHE A 146 -6.99 3.64 -21.30
N ALA A 147 -5.87 3.87 -21.99
CA ALA A 147 -5.84 3.91 -23.45
C ALA A 147 -5.80 2.51 -24.09
N VAL A 148 -5.55 1.46 -23.30
CA VAL A 148 -5.56 0.08 -23.80
C VAL A 148 -6.99 -0.42 -23.93
N PRO A 149 -7.41 -1.00 -25.08
CA PRO A 149 -8.74 -1.55 -25.24
C PRO A 149 -9.09 -2.58 -24.15
N VAL A 150 -10.32 -2.53 -23.65
CA VAL A 150 -10.79 -3.47 -22.63
C VAL A 150 -10.72 -4.92 -23.11
N ALA A 151 -10.96 -5.16 -24.41
CA ALA A 151 -10.83 -6.49 -25.01
C ALA A 151 -9.39 -7.04 -24.88
N GLU A 152 -8.36 -6.25 -25.20
CA GLU A 152 -6.94 -6.65 -25.05
C GLU A 152 -6.62 -7.09 -23.62
N LYS A 153 -7.13 -6.34 -22.63
CA LYS A 153 -6.94 -6.65 -21.22
C LYS A 153 -7.67 -7.92 -20.79
N ALA A 154 -8.91 -8.10 -21.27
CA ALA A 154 -9.69 -9.30 -21.00
C ALA A 154 -9.04 -10.53 -21.63
N ASP A 155 -8.55 -10.43 -22.88
CA ASP A 155 -7.87 -11.51 -23.57
C ASP A 155 -6.59 -11.93 -22.83
N LEU A 156 -5.81 -10.97 -22.28
CA LEU A 156 -4.64 -11.27 -21.45
C LEU A 156 -4.99 -12.06 -20.20
N LEU A 157 -6.05 -11.66 -19.48
CA LEU A 157 -6.51 -12.35 -18.27
C LEU A 157 -7.04 -13.76 -18.61
N LEU A 158 -7.81 -13.89 -19.68
CA LEU A 158 -8.31 -15.20 -20.15
C LEU A 158 -7.18 -16.11 -20.61
N ALA A 159 -6.14 -15.57 -21.26
CA ALA A 159 -4.94 -16.32 -21.60
C ALA A 159 -4.17 -16.82 -20.36
N ALA A 160 -4.07 -15.98 -19.31
CA ALA A 160 -3.48 -16.40 -18.03
C ALA A 160 -4.30 -17.51 -17.37
N ASN A 161 -5.63 -17.41 -17.41
CA ASN A 161 -6.53 -18.45 -16.91
C ASN A 161 -6.34 -19.76 -17.70
N ALA A 162 -6.33 -19.68 -19.03
CA ALA A 162 -6.10 -20.85 -19.88
C ALA A 162 -4.76 -21.50 -19.56
N LYS A 163 -3.71 -20.71 -19.40
CA LYS A 163 -2.37 -21.19 -19.03
C LYS A 163 -2.34 -21.91 -17.70
N ALA A 164 -3.06 -21.40 -16.69
CA ALA A 164 -3.20 -22.08 -15.40
C ALA A 164 -3.96 -23.41 -15.55
N MET A 165 -5.06 -23.42 -16.28
CA MET A 165 -5.89 -24.62 -16.50
C MET A 165 -5.12 -25.71 -17.27
N GLU A 166 -4.34 -25.36 -18.31
CA GLU A 166 -3.47 -26.27 -19.05
C GLU A 166 -2.44 -26.94 -18.11
N ASN A 167 -2.01 -26.25 -17.06
CA ASN A 167 -1.09 -26.79 -16.05
C ASN A 167 -1.79 -27.52 -14.90
N GLY A 168 -3.12 -27.74 -15.01
CA GLY A 168 -3.88 -28.67 -14.21
C GLY A 168 -4.53 -28.09 -12.96
N THR A 169 -4.86 -26.79 -12.95
CA THR A 169 -5.77 -26.23 -11.93
C THR A 169 -7.22 -26.62 -12.20
N SER A 170 -8.02 -26.66 -11.13
CA SER A 170 -9.45 -26.91 -11.22
C SER A 170 -10.23 -25.62 -11.43
N PHE A 171 -9.79 -24.55 -10.79
CA PHE A 171 -10.41 -23.22 -10.88
C PHE A 171 -9.34 -22.14 -10.95
N VAL A 172 -9.68 -21.04 -11.62
CA VAL A 172 -8.85 -19.84 -11.68
C VAL A 172 -9.70 -18.59 -11.79
N ASN A 173 -9.38 -17.59 -10.98
CA ASN A 173 -9.93 -16.25 -11.10
C ASN A 173 -8.76 -15.29 -11.34
N SER A 174 -8.88 -14.39 -12.32
CA SER A 174 -7.90 -13.33 -12.50
C SER A 174 -8.55 -11.95 -12.58
N ASN A 175 -7.84 -10.94 -12.10
CA ASN A 175 -8.34 -9.59 -12.00
C ASN A 175 -7.26 -8.60 -12.45
N LEU A 176 -7.70 -7.48 -12.99
CA LEU A 176 -6.86 -6.33 -13.28
C LEU A 176 -7.50 -5.08 -12.69
N PHE A 177 -6.80 -4.44 -11.78
CA PHE A 177 -7.20 -3.18 -11.17
C PHE A 177 -6.36 -2.05 -11.73
N GLN A 178 -7.01 -0.96 -12.15
CA GLN A 178 -6.38 0.24 -12.68
C GLN A 178 -7.05 1.46 -12.07
N ILE A 179 -6.23 2.41 -11.61
CA ILE A 179 -6.68 3.68 -11.03
C ILE A 179 -5.87 4.80 -11.67
N ASN A 180 -6.57 5.90 -12.00
CA ASN A 180 -5.98 7.18 -12.31
C ASN A 180 -6.57 8.25 -11.40
N GLU A 181 -5.72 8.96 -10.67
CA GLU A 181 -6.11 10.09 -9.81
C GLU A 181 -5.57 11.38 -10.42
N GLN A 182 -6.45 12.20 -10.96
CA GLN A 182 -6.15 13.54 -11.46
C GLN A 182 -6.47 14.53 -10.33
N LYS A 183 -5.45 15.02 -9.65
CA LYS A 183 -5.58 15.89 -8.46
C LYS A 183 -5.03 17.27 -8.73
N TYR A 184 -5.84 18.29 -8.47
CA TYR A 184 -5.40 19.67 -8.40
C TYR A 184 -5.52 20.17 -6.98
N PHE A 185 -4.40 20.54 -6.39
CA PHE A 185 -4.33 21.13 -5.05
C PHE A 185 -4.02 22.62 -5.14
N ALA A 186 -4.70 23.44 -4.35
CA ALA A 186 -4.33 24.83 -4.15
C ALA A 186 -4.49 25.23 -2.68
N SER A 187 -3.68 26.17 -2.20
CA SER A 187 -3.75 26.64 -0.82
C SER A 187 -3.49 28.14 -0.69
N THR A 188 -3.92 28.69 0.44
CA THR A 188 -3.63 30.08 0.82
C THR A 188 -2.14 30.34 1.07
N ASP A 189 -1.30 29.29 1.15
CA ASP A 189 0.17 29.39 1.21
C ASP A 189 0.78 29.70 -0.18
N GLY A 190 -0.04 29.75 -1.25
CA GLY A 190 0.41 30.08 -2.60
C GLY A 190 0.88 28.88 -3.42
N SER A 191 0.39 27.69 -3.12
CA SER A 191 0.63 26.47 -3.90
C SER A 191 -0.50 26.22 -4.89
N TYR A 192 -0.15 25.79 -6.12
CA TYR A 192 -1.05 25.35 -7.20
C TYR A 192 -0.42 24.14 -7.87
N ILE A 193 -0.89 22.94 -7.52
CA ILE A 193 -0.22 21.68 -7.85
C ILE A 193 -1.16 20.80 -8.66
N ASP A 194 -0.80 20.51 -9.91
CA ASP A 194 -1.55 19.62 -10.78
C ASP A 194 -0.83 18.27 -10.90
N GLN A 195 -1.41 17.22 -10.35
CA GLN A 195 -0.82 15.89 -10.33
C GLN A 195 -1.72 14.86 -11.00
N ASP A 196 -1.10 13.91 -11.72
CA ASP A 196 -1.75 12.79 -12.36
C ASP A 196 -1.05 11.49 -11.94
N VAL A 197 -1.78 10.66 -11.19
CA VAL A 197 -1.23 9.45 -10.55
C VAL A 197 -1.85 8.22 -11.17
N HIS A 198 -1.00 7.29 -11.64
CA HIS A 198 -1.42 6.02 -12.20
C HIS A 198 -0.99 4.85 -11.32
N ARG A 199 -1.89 3.86 -11.16
CA ARG A 199 -1.60 2.61 -10.45
C ARG A 199 -2.24 1.44 -11.17
N ILE A 200 -1.55 0.30 -11.15
CA ILE A 200 -1.99 -0.94 -11.79
C ILE A 200 -1.70 -2.14 -10.88
N TRP A 201 -2.63 -3.09 -10.82
CA TRP A 201 -2.45 -4.36 -10.11
C TRP A 201 -3.12 -5.51 -10.85
N PRO A 202 -2.37 -6.32 -11.60
CA PRO A 202 -2.83 -7.62 -12.09
C PRO A 202 -2.73 -8.65 -10.95
N THR A 203 -3.72 -9.50 -10.79
CA THR A 203 -3.67 -10.57 -9.80
C THR A 203 -4.52 -11.76 -10.26
N PHE A 204 -4.27 -12.93 -9.67
CA PHE A 204 -5.09 -14.12 -9.87
C PHE A 204 -5.01 -15.04 -8.64
N THR A 205 -5.95 -15.96 -8.57
CA THR A 205 -5.91 -17.09 -7.64
C THR A 205 -6.22 -18.36 -8.41
N VAL A 206 -5.31 -19.33 -8.35
CA VAL A 206 -5.52 -20.67 -8.87
C VAL A 206 -5.88 -21.63 -7.75
N THR A 207 -6.74 -22.61 -8.04
CA THR A 207 -7.15 -23.65 -7.10
C THR A 207 -6.96 -25.03 -7.74
N ALA A 208 -6.16 -25.88 -7.13
CA ALA A 208 -6.06 -27.29 -7.46
C ALA A 208 -6.91 -28.11 -6.49
N VAL A 209 -7.65 -29.09 -7.01
CA VAL A 209 -8.50 -30.01 -6.23
C VAL A 209 -8.06 -31.43 -6.50
N ASP A 210 -7.82 -32.19 -5.45
CA ASP A 210 -7.75 -33.66 -5.52
C ASP A 210 -9.18 -34.22 -5.51
N LYS A 211 -9.62 -34.74 -6.64
CA LYS A 211 -10.98 -35.27 -6.82
C LYS A 211 -11.25 -36.52 -5.98
N THR A 212 -10.21 -37.23 -5.55
CA THR A 212 -10.35 -38.45 -4.74
C THR A 212 -10.64 -38.13 -3.28
N THR A 213 -9.91 -37.14 -2.74
CA THR A 213 -9.99 -36.80 -1.31
C THR A 213 -10.83 -35.54 -1.05
N GLY A 214 -11.18 -34.77 -2.08
CA GLY A 214 -11.79 -33.45 -1.96
C GLY A 214 -10.85 -32.35 -1.42
N LYS A 215 -9.58 -32.69 -1.13
CA LYS A 215 -8.60 -31.72 -0.65
C LYS A 215 -8.28 -30.69 -1.74
N PHE A 216 -8.28 -29.43 -1.39
CA PHE A 216 -7.92 -28.35 -2.32
C PHE A 216 -6.84 -27.45 -1.76
N ARG A 217 -6.06 -26.84 -2.65
CA ARG A 217 -5.04 -25.85 -2.31
C ARG A 217 -5.03 -24.73 -3.32
N THR A 218 -4.74 -23.53 -2.84
CA THR A 218 -4.69 -22.31 -3.64
C THR A 218 -3.26 -21.77 -3.72
N ARG A 219 -3.03 -20.98 -4.75
CA ARG A 219 -1.85 -20.12 -4.90
C ARG A 219 -2.28 -18.82 -5.56
N GLU A 220 -2.00 -17.71 -4.89
CA GLU A 220 -2.26 -16.37 -5.39
C GLU A 220 -1.10 -15.89 -6.26
N ALA A 221 -1.34 -14.92 -7.13
CA ALA A 221 -0.30 -14.26 -7.92
C ALA A 221 0.82 -13.69 -7.02
N LEU A 222 2.05 -13.73 -7.50
CA LEU A 222 3.20 -13.06 -6.87
C LEU A 222 3.43 -11.64 -7.42
N SER A 223 2.47 -11.12 -8.17
CA SER A 223 2.49 -9.74 -8.66
C SER A 223 2.49 -8.75 -7.50
N SER A 224 3.23 -7.68 -7.67
CA SER A 224 3.13 -6.50 -6.82
C SER A 224 2.20 -5.48 -7.47
N PRO A 225 1.34 -4.79 -6.72
CA PRO A 225 0.69 -3.60 -7.22
C PRO A 225 1.73 -2.49 -7.41
N MET A 226 1.64 -1.72 -8.51
CA MET A 226 2.68 -0.76 -8.92
C MET A 226 2.10 0.60 -9.30
N GLY A 227 2.88 1.66 -9.03
CA GLY A 227 2.67 3.01 -9.57
C GLY A 227 3.24 3.10 -10.99
N MET A 228 2.61 2.41 -11.95
CA MET A 228 3.03 2.27 -13.34
C MET A 228 1.83 2.28 -14.28
N GLY A 229 2.12 2.33 -15.58
CA GLY A 229 1.14 2.11 -16.65
C GLY A 229 1.06 0.64 -17.09
N TYR A 230 0.44 0.41 -18.24
CA TYR A 230 0.23 -0.95 -18.78
C TYR A 230 1.53 -1.63 -19.21
N GLU A 231 2.62 -0.89 -19.37
CA GLU A 231 3.96 -1.47 -19.58
C GLU A 231 4.34 -2.49 -18.52
N TYR A 232 3.77 -2.41 -17.33
CA TYR A 232 3.96 -3.40 -16.26
C TYR A 232 3.63 -4.83 -16.70
N LEU A 233 2.64 -4.98 -17.60
CA LEU A 233 2.17 -6.26 -18.13
C LEU A 233 2.65 -6.55 -19.57
N SER A 234 3.02 -5.53 -20.33
CA SER A 234 3.30 -5.66 -21.77
C SER A 234 4.79 -5.70 -22.12
N ASN A 235 5.66 -5.56 -21.15
CA ASN A 235 7.11 -5.51 -21.35
C ASN A 235 7.77 -6.69 -20.63
N PRO A 236 8.38 -7.66 -21.37
CA PRO A 236 9.06 -8.77 -20.72
C PRO A 236 10.23 -8.25 -19.89
N ALA A 237 10.25 -8.65 -18.63
CA ALA A 237 11.16 -8.11 -17.64
C ALA A 237 12.46 -8.89 -17.52
N PRO A 238 13.53 -8.28 -17.00
CA PRO A 238 14.50 -9.03 -16.24
C PRO A 238 13.83 -9.61 -14.98
N LYS A 239 13.98 -10.91 -14.79
CA LYS A 239 13.45 -11.65 -13.64
C LYS A 239 14.55 -11.88 -12.63
N ILE A 240 14.20 -11.84 -11.36
CA ILE A 240 15.06 -12.37 -10.31
C ILE A 240 14.64 -13.82 -10.10
N ALA A 241 15.55 -14.77 -10.32
CA ALA A 241 15.26 -16.17 -9.99
C ALA A 241 15.04 -16.31 -8.48
N GLY A 242 13.97 -16.98 -8.09
CA GLY A 242 13.78 -17.42 -6.71
C GLY A 242 14.83 -18.43 -6.30
N PRO A 243 14.87 -18.84 -5.00
CA PRO A 243 15.86 -19.80 -4.53
C PRO A 243 15.84 -21.11 -5.30
N ALA A 244 17.01 -21.71 -5.47
CA ALA A 244 17.15 -22.99 -6.15
C ALA A 244 16.20 -24.06 -5.55
N GLY A 245 15.49 -24.78 -6.40
CA GLY A 245 14.51 -25.80 -6.01
C GLY A 245 13.11 -25.32 -5.67
N THR A 246 12.84 -24.01 -5.66
CA THR A 246 11.48 -23.48 -5.37
C THR A 246 10.60 -23.32 -6.61
N GLY A 247 11.19 -23.13 -7.79
CA GLY A 247 10.47 -22.76 -9.01
C GLY A 247 9.78 -21.41 -8.96
N LEU A 248 10.09 -20.60 -7.95
CA LEU A 248 9.57 -19.24 -7.80
C LEU A 248 10.36 -18.27 -8.68
N GLN A 249 9.68 -17.21 -9.14
CA GLN A 249 10.28 -16.07 -9.82
C GLN A 249 10.02 -14.79 -9.03
N GLY A 250 11.04 -13.95 -8.89
CA GLY A 250 10.90 -12.60 -8.37
C GLY A 250 10.76 -11.59 -9.51
N TYR A 251 9.61 -10.99 -9.66
CA TYR A 251 9.41 -9.97 -10.69
C TYR A 251 9.93 -8.62 -10.17
N TYR A 252 10.93 -8.08 -10.84
CA TYR A 252 11.60 -6.86 -10.38
C TYR A 252 10.88 -5.58 -10.81
N LYS A 253 10.61 -5.43 -12.11
CA LYS A 253 10.07 -4.20 -12.69
C LYS A 253 8.79 -4.43 -13.48
N TYR A 254 8.67 -5.57 -14.13
CA TYR A 254 7.54 -5.96 -14.96
C TYR A 254 7.04 -7.33 -14.50
N TYR A 255 5.84 -7.68 -14.89
CA TYR A 255 5.20 -8.90 -14.43
C TYR A 255 4.72 -9.76 -15.61
N ASP A 256 5.18 -11.00 -15.67
CA ASP A 256 4.70 -11.99 -16.62
C ASP A 256 3.58 -12.82 -15.98
N ILE A 257 2.33 -12.40 -16.21
CA ILE A 257 1.16 -13.05 -15.63
C ILE A 257 0.96 -14.48 -16.16
N LEU A 258 1.36 -14.77 -17.43
CA LEU A 258 1.21 -16.08 -18.03
C LEU A 258 2.16 -17.10 -17.41
N GLU A 259 3.41 -16.70 -17.21
CA GLU A 259 4.40 -17.55 -16.57
C GLU A 259 4.07 -17.81 -15.11
N ASP A 260 3.69 -16.75 -14.36
CA ASP A 260 3.32 -16.91 -12.96
C ASP A 260 2.06 -17.78 -12.79
N ALA A 261 1.07 -17.67 -13.69
CA ALA A 261 -0.12 -18.51 -13.68
C ALA A 261 0.23 -19.99 -13.91
N ALA A 262 1.15 -20.30 -14.83
CA ALA A 262 1.63 -21.65 -15.06
C ALA A 262 2.40 -22.21 -13.84
N ALA A 263 3.27 -21.39 -13.23
CA ALA A 263 4.01 -21.77 -12.02
C ALA A 263 3.06 -21.98 -10.84
N ALA A 264 2.08 -21.10 -10.68
CA ALA A 264 1.06 -21.16 -9.63
C ALA A 264 0.25 -22.44 -9.69
N ALA A 265 -0.15 -22.85 -10.90
CA ALA A 265 -0.88 -24.09 -11.11
C ALA A 265 -0.08 -25.32 -10.62
N LYS A 266 1.19 -25.41 -11.00
CA LYS A 266 2.09 -26.50 -10.57
C LYS A 266 2.28 -26.48 -9.05
N GLN A 267 2.46 -25.31 -8.45
CA GLN A 267 2.65 -25.14 -7.02
C GLN A 267 1.38 -25.49 -6.24
N ALA A 268 0.19 -25.05 -6.68
CA ALA A 268 -1.07 -25.40 -6.04
C ALA A 268 -1.30 -26.92 -6.02
N LYS A 269 -0.93 -27.62 -7.10
CA LYS A 269 -0.97 -29.11 -7.15
C LYS A 269 0.04 -29.72 -6.17
N ALA A 270 1.28 -29.25 -6.15
CA ALA A 270 2.32 -29.76 -5.25
C ALA A 270 1.91 -29.58 -3.77
N LYS A 271 1.24 -28.49 -3.43
CA LYS A 271 0.70 -28.22 -2.09
C LYS A 271 -0.31 -29.27 -1.61
N ILE A 272 -1.06 -29.93 -2.50
CA ILE A 272 -2.02 -30.99 -2.11
C ILE A 272 -1.33 -32.13 -1.37
N SER A 273 -0.12 -32.51 -1.80
CA SER A 273 0.69 -33.58 -1.22
C SER A 273 1.75 -33.10 -0.23
N ALA A 274 1.86 -31.77 -0.04
CA ALA A 274 2.81 -31.24 0.91
C ALA A 274 2.45 -31.64 2.34
N LYS A 275 3.50 -31.87 3.16
CA LYS A 275 3.33 -32.22 4.57
C LYS A 275 3.02 -30.96 5.39
N SER A 276 2.19 -31.13 6.40
CA SER A 276 1.98 -30.09 7.40
C SER A 276 3.25 -29.80 8.19
N VAL A 277 3.47 -28.56 8.57
CA VAL A 277 4.61 -28.18 9.41
C VAL A 277 4.52 -28.80 10.79
N VAL A 278 5.66 -29.21 11.35
CA VAL A 278 5.77 -29.55 12.77
C VAL A 278 5.99 -28.23 13.55
N PRO A 279 5.15 -27.91 14.55
CA PRO A 279 5.34 -26.69 15.34
C PRO A 279 6.72 -26.63 16.00
N GLY A 280 7.27 -25.43 16.15
CA GLY A 280 8.55 -25.24 16.82
C GLY A 280 9.29 -23.98 16.38
N LYS A 281 10.55 -23.89 16.75
CA LYS A 281 11.43 -22.80 16.34
C LYS A 281 12.10 -23.09 14.99
N TYR A 282 12.05 -22.12 14.09
CA TYR A 282 12.64 -22.17 12.75
C TYR A 282 13.32 -20.85 12.42
N ASP A 283 14.37 -20.93 11.64
CA ASP A 283 14.84 -19.76 10.92
C ASP A 283 13.89 -19.49 9.75
N LEU A 284 13.41 -18.26 9.65
CA LEU A 284 12.54 -17.85 8.55
C LEU A 284 13.33 -17.04 7.54
N VAL A 285 13.29 -17.44 6.29
CA VAL A 285 13.81 -16.68 5.14
C VAL A 285 12.60 -16.12 4.40
N LEU A 286 12.37 -14.82 4.54
CA LEU A 286 11.18 -14.16 4.02
C LEU A 286 11.47 -13.45 2.70
N ASP A 287 10.77 -13.88 1.65
CA ASP A 287 10.79 -13.20 0.34
C ASP A 287 10.17 -11.79 0.45
N PRO A 288 10.63 -10.80 -0.31
CA PRO A 288 10.10 -9.43 -0.28
C PRO A 288 8.59 -9.32 -0.42
N ASN A 289 7.95 -10.18 -1.25
CA ASN A 289 6.50 -10.16 -1.42
C ASN A 289 5.72 -10.70 -0.19
N HIS A 290 6.40 -11.40 0.74
CA HIS A 290 5.87 -11.75 2.05
C HIS A 290 6.28 -10.75 3.12
N LEU A 291 7.56 -10.35 3.15
CA LEU A 291 8.11 -9.44 4.15
C LEU A 291 7.42 -8.06 4.11
N GLY A 292 6.94 -7.64 2.94
CA GLY A 292 6.16 -6.42 2.80
C GLY A 292 4.92 -6.36 3.71
N LEU A 293 4.23 -7.48 3.92
CA LEU A 293 3.12 -7.56 4.89
C LEU A 293 3.61 -7.33 6.33
N THR A 294 4.72 -7.97 6.70
CA THR A 294 5.29 -7.82 8.05
C THR A 294 5.76 -6.39 8.31
N ILE A 295 6.38 -5.74 7.31
CA ILE A 295 6.77 -4.32 7.39
C ILE A 295 5.53 -3.45 7.55
N HIS A 296 4.49 -3.67 6.74
CA HIS A 296 3.23 -2.92 6.76
C HIS A 296 2.61 -2.91 8.15
N GLU A 297 2.40 -4.09 8.70
CA GLU A 297 1.66 -4.29 9.94
C GLU A 297 2.47 -3.91 11.19
N SER A 298 3.73 -4.34 11.25
CA SER A 298 4.53 -4.22 12.46
C SER A 298 5.39 -2.95 12.53
N VAL A 299 5.62 -2.24 11.43
CA VAL A 299 6.39 -1.00 11.39
C VAL A 299 5.62 0.15 10.77
N GLY A 300 5.05 -0.07 9.58
CA GLY A 300 4.33 0.97 8.86
C GLY A 300 3.24 1.61 9.73
N HIS A 301 2.27 0.83 10.16
CA HIS A 301 1.21 1.30 11.05
C HIS A 301 1.69 1.71 12.43
N ALA A 302 2.70 1.04 12.99
CA ALA A 302 3.19 1.38 14.34
C ALA A 302 3.89 2.75 14.41
N THR A 303 4.35 3.27 13.28
CA THR A 303 5.05 4.57 13.18
C THR A 303 4.18 5.70 12.61
N GLU A 304 2.90 5.49 12.39
CA GLU A 304 1.95 6.55 12.07
C GLU A 304 1.68 7.40 13.32
N LEU A 305 2.03 8.68 13.28
CA LEU A 305 1.99 9.52 14.51
C LEU A 305 0.57 9.73 15.04
N ASP A 306 -0.42 9.87 14.19
CA ASP A 306 -1.83 9.99 14.61
C ASP A 306 -2.31 8.75 15.37
N ARG A 307 -1.85 7.56 14.96
CA ARG A 307 -2.11 6.31 15.68
C ARG A 307 -1.42 6.27 17.03
N VAL A 308 -0.16 6.73 17.11
CA VAL A 308 0.59 6.89 18.37
C VAL A 308 -0.11 7.84 19.33
N LEU A 309 -0.73 8.90 18.81
CA LEU A 309 -1.52 9.88 19.55
C LEU A 309 -2.93 9.38 19.93
N GLY A 310 -3.33 8.21 19.46
CA GLY A 310 -4.62 7.60 19.77
C GLY A 310 -5.79 8.08 18.91
N TYR A 311 -5.55 8.77 17.79
CA TYR A 311 -6.63 9.27 16.92
C TYR A 311 -7.40 8.14 16.22
N GLU A 312 -6.79 6.97 16.07
CA GLU A 312 -7.39 5.76 15.48
C GLU A 312 -7.83 4.72 16.54
N ALA A 313 -7.79 5.04 17.83
CA ALA A 313 -7.96 4.07 18.93
C ALA A 313 -9.29 3.31 18.88
N ASN A 314 -10.36 3.94 18.42
CA ASN A 314 -11.69 3.32 18.37
C ASN A 314 -11.92 2.43 17.14
N TYR A 315 -11.04 2.45 16.13
CA TYR A 315 -11.20 1.69 14.90
C TYR A 315 -9.96 0.85 14.56
N ALA A 316 -8.84 1.50 14.25
CA ALA A 316 -7.64 0.83 13.75
C ALA A 316 -6.59 0.59 14.85
N GLY A 317 -6.85 1.04 16.08
CA GLY A 317 -6.01 0.83 17.23
C GLY A 317 -4.98 1.93 17.47
N THR A 318 -4.04 1.62 18.35
CA THR A 318 -2.96 2.51 18.80
C THR A 318 -1.59 2.01 18.31
N SER A 319 -0.52 2.42 18.98
CA SER A 319 0.83 1.93 18.71
C SER A 319 1.56 1.60 20.01
N PHE A 320 2.34 0.51 19.99
CA PHE A 320 3.28 0.20 21.06
C PHE A 320 4.52 1.12 21.02
N ALA A 321 4.80 1.74 19.86
CA ALA A 321 5.94 2.65 19.63
C ALA A 321 5.58 4.08 20.10
N THR A 322 5.37 4.24 21.39
CA THR A 322 4.89 5.46 22.04
C THR A 322 5.91 6.61 22.08
N LEU A 323 5.45 7.85 22.29
CA LEU A 323 6.31 9.03 22.30
C LEU A 323 7.40 8.98 23.36
N ASP A 324 7.14 8.45 24.56
CA ASP A 324 8.12 8.29 25.64
C ASP A 324 9.28 7.37 25.22
N LYS A 325 8.97 6.28 24.51
CA LYS A 325 9.99 5.38 23.96
C LYS A 325 10.86 6.08 22.92
N TRP A 326 10.26 6.84 22.02
CA TRP A 326 11.01 7.64 21.04
C TRP A 326 11.86 8.73 21.71
N GLN A 327 11.29 9.44 22.69
CA GLN A 327 12.00 10.48 23.46
C GLN A 327 13.19 9.94 24.21
N SER A 328 13.16 8.68 24.64
CA SER A 328 14.28 8.02 25.33
C SER A 328 15.55 7.92 24.46
N LYS A 329 15.42 8.05 23.12
CA LYS A 329 16.50 7.94 22.09
C LYS A 329 17.25 6.60 22.08
N ASN A 330 16.84 5.63 22.88
CA ASN A 330 17.49 4.32 23.00
C ASN A 330 16.52 3.15 22.84
N PHE A 331 15.27 3.40 22.42
CA PHE A 331 14.28 2.36 22.24
C PHE A 331 14.68 1.42 21.09
N LYS A 332 15.06 0.21 21.47
CA LYS A 332 15.50 -0.83 20.55
C LYS A 332 14.31 -1.52 19.90
N TYR A 333 14.07 -1.20 18.64
CA TYR A 333 13.01 -1.76 17.82
C TYR A 333 13.42 -3.11 17.20
N GLY A 334 14.67 -3.22 16.77
CA GLY A 334 15.21 -4.38 16.07
C GLY A 334 16.72 -4.56 16.26
N SER A 335 17.30 -5.53 15.55
CA SER A 335 18.75 -5.72 15.49
C SER A 335 19.43 -4.53 14.78
N LYS A 336 20.74 -4.39 14.92
CA LYS A 336 21.53 -3.31 14.26
C LYS A 336 21.48 -3.39 12.72
N LEU A 337 21.08 -4.52 12.15
CA LEU A 337 20.90 -4.67 10.70
C LEU A 337 19.65 -3.95 10.21
N VAL A 338 18.66 -3.74 11.07
CA VAL A 338 17.35 -3.19 10.72
C VAL A 338 17.44 -1.68 10.54
N ASN A 339 17.36 -1.26 9.27
CA ASN A 339 17.22 0.13 8.86
C ASN A 339 15.95 0.25 8.03
N ILE A 340 14.94 0.94 8.57
CA ILE A 340 13.63 1.11 7.91
C ILE A 340 13.39 2.58 7.68
N PHE A 341 13.02 2.90 6.47
CA PHE A 341 12.74 4.26 6.02
C PHE A 341 11.35 4.37 5.39
N ALA A 342 10.79 5.57 5.43
CA ALA A 342 9.63 5.95 4.66
C ALA A 342 10.08 6.77 3.45
N ASP A 343 9.49 6.52 2.27
CA ASP A 343 9.91 7.18 1.03
C ASP A 343 8.74 7.30 0.05
N LYS A 344 8.34 8.53 -0.25
CA LYS A 344 7.32 8.81 -1.27
C LYS A 344 7.92 9.29 -2.59
N THR A 345 9.25 9.23 -2.73
CA THR A 345 9.98 9.66 -3.94
C THR A 345 10.45 8.48 -4.80
N GLN A 346 10.21 7.23 -4.37
CA GLN A 346 10.67 6.03 -5.05
C GLN A 346 9.82 5.73 -6.30
N PRO A 347 10.38 5.80 -7.54
CA PRO A 347 9.64 5.52 -8.76
C PRO A 347 9.08 4.09 -8.78
N GLY A 348 7.87 3.94 -9.31
CA GLY A 348 7.17 2.67 -9.41
C GLY A 348 6.46 2.24 -8.12
N SER A 349 6.69 2.89 -6.98
CA SER A 349 5.92 2.63 -5.77
C SER A 349 4.52 3.24 -5.84
N LEU A 350 3.58 2.65 -5.12
CA LEU A 350 2.18 3.07 -5.12
C LEU A 350 1.95 4.46 -4.52
N GLY A 351 2.75 4.84 -3.51
CA GLY A 351 2.67 6.13 -2.87
C GLY A 351 3.58 7.20 -3.51
N TYR A 352 4.17 6.94 -4.69
CA TYR A 352 5.04 7.88 -5.38
C TYR A 352 4.24 9.06 -5.92
N VAL A 353 4.48 10.22 -5.34
CA VAL A 353 3.96 11.53 -5.75
C VAL A 353 4.98 12.61 -5.41
N GLU A 354 4.97 13.73 -6.11
CA GLU A 354 5.89 14.82 -5.79
C GLU A 354 5.42 15.66 -4.61
N TYR A 355 4.09 15.81 -4.44
CA TYR A 355 3.47 16.54 -3.34
C TYR A 355 2.34 15.71 -2.72
N ASP A 356 2.16 15.83 -1.42
CA ASP A 356 1.03 15.25 -0.71
C ASP A 356 -0.24 16.13 -0.80
N ASP A 357 -1.32 15.70 -0.16
CA ASP A 357 -2.60 16.41 -0.18
C ASP A 357 -2.66 17.61 0.82
N GLU A 358 -1.49 18.05 1.33
CA GLU A 358 -1.27 19.32 2.03
C GLU A 358 -0.32 20.26 1.26
N GLY A 359 0.05 19.88 0.03
CA GLY A 359 0.99 20.62 -0.80
C GLY A 359 2.45 20.54 -0.31
N VAL A 360 2.77 19.58 0.54
CA VAL A 360 4.13 19.34 1.04
C VAL A 360 4.90 18.50 0.03
N LYS A 361 6.10 18.94 -0.34
CA LYS A 361 6.99 18.16 -1.20
C LYS A 361 7.38 16.87 -0.49
N THR A 362 7.20 15.74 -1.16
CA THR A 362 7.51 14.43 -0.58
C THR A 362 9.02 14.22 -0.45
N LYS A 363 9.39 13.37 0.49
CA LYS A 363 10.79 13.09 0.83
C LYS A 363 10.97 11.66 1.33
N ARG A 364 12.22 11.29 1.55
CA ARG A 364 12.64 10.09 2.27
C ARG A 364 13.16 10.46 3.65
N TRP A 365 12.82 9.66 4.67
CA TRP A 365 13.33 9.80 6.04
C TRP A 365 13.42 8.45 6.75
N ASP A 366 14.32 8.35 7.73
CA ASP A 366 14.49 7.14 8.53
C ASP A 366 13.40 7.07 9.61
N LEU A 367 12.79 5.89 9.78
CA LEU A 367 11.90 5.56 10.89
C LEU A 367 12.65 4.75 11.96
N ILE A 368 13.43 3.77 11.51
CA ILE A 368 14.29 2.93 12.34
C ILE A 368 15.69 2.98 11.74
N LYS A 369 16.67 3.31 12.56
CA LYS A 369 18.07 3.39 12.17
C LYS A 369 18.93 2.54 13.10
N GLU A 370 19.66 1.59 12.52
CA GLU A 370 20.49 0.64 13.28
C GLU A 370 19.71 -0.02 14.44
N GLY A 371 18.44 -0.37 14.17
CA GLY A 371 17.53 -0.98 15.12
C GLY A 371 16.90 -0.03 16.15
N LEU A 372 17.16 1.26 16.13
CA LEU A 372 16.57 2.24 17.04
C LEU A 372 15.42 2.99 16.37
N LEU A 373 14.33 3.21 17.10
CA LEU A 373 13.24 4.10 16.67
C LEU A 373 13.73 5.54 16.68
N VAL A 374 13.75 6.19 15.50
CA VAL A 374 14.28 7.55 15.35
C VAL A 374 13.26 8.59 14.93
N ASN A 375 12.17 8.17 14.26
CA ASN A 375 11.15 9.11 13.80
C ASN A 375 9.79 8.43 13.56
N TYR A 376 8.80 9.22 13.19
CA TYR A 376 7.44 8.83 12.85
C TYR A 376 7.05 9.35 11.45
N GLN A 377 5.83 9.04 11.03
CA GLN A 377 5.16 9.61 9.87
C GLN A 377 4.19 10.69 10.36
N ALA A 378 4.41 11.95 9.96
CA ALA A 378 3.68 13.10 10.49
C ALA A 378 3.18 14.03 9.39
N THR A 379 1.99 14.59 9.58
CA THR A 379 1.38 15.67 8.79
C THR A 379 1.78 17.06 9.31
N ARG A 380 1.33 18.13 8.66
CA ARG A 380 1.66 19.51 9.05
C ARG A 380 1.22 19.87 10.47
N ASP A 381 0.07 19.37 10.89
CA ASP A 381 -0.50 19.63 12.22
C ASP A 381 0.12 18.75 13.33
N GLN A 382 0.93 17.78 12.97
CA GLN A 382 1.59 16.85 13.90
C GLN A 382 3.10 17.09 14.03
N ALA A 383 3.73 17.74 13.04
CA ALA A 383 5.19 17.89 12.97
C ALA A 383 5.80 18.50 14.24
N HIS A 384 5.14 19.49 14.85
CA HIS A 384 5.61 20.15 16.06
C HIS A 384 5.70 19.21 17.28
N ILE A 385 4.87 18.15 17.33
CA ILE A 385 4.82 17.18 18.44
C ILE A 385 6.12 16.36 18.52
N ILE A 386 6.74 16.11 17.36
CA ILE A 386 8.01 15.39 17.25
C ILE A 386 9.19 16.32 16.94
N HIS A 387 9.02 17.62 17.18
CA HIS A 387 10.04 18.66 16.99
C HIS A 387 10.56 18.78 15.56
N GLU A 388 9.77 18.36 14.58
CA GLU A 388 10.08 18.55 13.16
C GLU A 388 9.63 19.95 12.70
N LYS A 389 10.45 20.58 11.87
CA LYS A 389 10.17 21.90 11.30
C LYS A 389 9.16 21.84 10.16
N GLU A 390 9.06 20.69 9.51
CA GLU A 390 8.26 20.44 8.32
C GLU A 390 7.53 19.09 8.43
N SER A 391 6.39 18.99 7.75
CA SER A 391 5.72 17.72 7.54
C SER A 391 6.59 16.71 6.76
N HIS A 392 6.28 15.43 6.90
CA HIS A 392 6.91 14.37 6.12
C HIS A 392 6.28 14.14 4.73
N GLY A 393 5.23 14.89 4.38
CA GLY A 393 4.55 14.74 3.08
C GLY A 393 3.75 13.44 3.00
N CYS A 394 3.05 13.07 4.07
CA CYS A 394 2.29 11.83 4.15
C CYS A 394 0.77 12.01 4.38
N CYS A 395 0.25 13.20 4.09
CA CYS A 395 -1.18 13.48 4.08
C CYS A 395 -1.83 13.00 2.77
N TYR A 396 -3.01 12.38 2.85
CA TYR A 396 -3.71 11.88 1.67
C TYR A 396 -5.22 11.75 1.93
N ALA A 397 -6.00 11.90 0.88
CA ALA A 397 -7.40 11.54 0.83
C ALA A 397 -7.69 10.72 -0.44
N ASP A 398 -8.51 9.70 -0.31
CA ASP A 398 -8.84 8.78 -1.40
C ASP A 398 -9.82 9.35 -2.43
N ASN A 399 -10.50 10.45 -2.08
CA ASN A 399 -11.49 11.09 -2.96
C ASN A 399 -11.57 12.59 -2.65
N TRP A 400 -12.15 13.37 -3.57
CA TRP A 400 -12.44 14.77 -3.36
C TRP A 400 -13.40 15.02 -2.19
N SER A 401 -14.32 14.09 -1.92
CA SER A 401 -15.31 14.17 -0.84
C SER A 401 -14.79 13.75 0.53
N SER A 402 -13.57 13.24 0.61
CA SER A 402 -12.93 12.77 1.83
C SER A 402 -12.03 13.84 2.43
N VAL A 403 -12.06 14.00 3.76
CA VAL A 403 -11.08 14.84 4.46
C VAL A 403 -9.71 14.17 4.43
N GLN A 404 -8.67 14.92 4.10
CA GLN A 404 -7.30 14.39 4.13
C GLN A 404 -6.77 14.29 5.55
N PHE A 405 -6.00 13.23 5.79
CA PHE A 405 -5.32 12.99 7.06
C PHE A 405 -4.04 12.16 6.85
N GLN A 406 -3.31 11.87 7.92
CA GLN A 406 -2.09 11.09 7.85
C GLN A 406 -2.37 9.70 7.28
N ARG A 407 -1.61 9.32 6.23
CA ARG A 407 -1.61 7.96 5.67
C ARG A 407 -0.19 7.44 5.60
N MET A 408 -0.07 6.11 5.67
CA MET A 408 1.22 5.45 5.58
C MET A 408 1.95 5.84 4.29
N ALA A 409 3.20 6.28 4.41
CA ALA A 409 4.10 6.40 3.28
C ALA A 409 4.61 5.00 2.84
N ASN A 410 5.35 4.92 1.73
CA ASN A 410 6.01 3.67 1.38
C ASN A 410 7.11 3.38 2.42
N VAL A 411 6.86 2.44 3.31
CA VAL A 411 7.78 2.04 4.39
C VAL A 411 8.57 0.81 3.95
N SER A 412 9.89 0.91 3.94
CA SER A 412 10.76 -0.09 3.32
C SER A 412 11.94 -0.45 4.21
N LEU A 413 12.37 -1.72 4.18
CA LEU A 413 13.61 -2.18 4.80
C LEU A 413 14.76 -1.96 3.81
N ALA A 414 15.81 -1.29 4.26
CA ALA A 414 17.01 -1.09 3.45
C ALA A 414 17.69 -2.43 3.12
N PRO A 415 18.20 -2.61 1.89
CA PRO A 415 18.95 -3.81 1.52
C PRO A 415 20.22 -3.95 2.35
N GLY A 416 20.73 -5.18 2.44
CA GLY A 416 21.99 -5.47 3.09
C GLY A 416 23.16 -4.75 2.41
N LYS A 417 24.13 -4.30 3.21
CA LYS A 417 25.32 -3.61 2.71
C LYS A 417 26.39 -4.55 2.16
N THR A 418 26.32 -5.83 2.53
CA THR A 418 27.25 -6.88 2.11
C THR A 418 26.60 -7.70 1.01
N LYS A 419 27.38 -8.03 -0.04
CA LYS A 419 26.89 -8.91 -1.11
C LYS A 419 26.46 -10.24 -0.54
N LEU A 420 25.17 -10.57 -0.71
CA LEU A 420 24.57 -11.79 -0.21
C LEU A 420 23.37 -12.16 -1.10
N SER A 421 23.49 -13.27 -1.82
CA SER A 421 22.39 -13.83 -2.58
C SER A 421 21.43 -14.64 -1.68
N VAL A 422 20.22 -14.89 -2.17
CA VAL A 422 19.23 -15.73 -1.45
C VAL A 422 19.75 -17.15 -1.25
N ASP A 423 20.37 -17.74 -2.28
CA ASP A 423 20.94 -19.09 -2.18
C ASP A 423 22.08 -19.17 -1.16
N ASP A 424 22.93 -18.14 -1.08
CA ASP A 424 24.00 -18.10 -0.08
C ASP A 424 23.45 -17.88 1.34
N MET A 425 22.37 -17.11 1.47
CA MET A 425 21.65 -16.99 2.75
C MET A 425 21.09 -18.35 3.21
N ILE A 426 20.45 -19.10 2.31
CA ILE A 426 19.85 -20.42 2.59
C ILE A 426 20.91 -21.44 2.98
N LYS A 427 22.11 -21.43 2.37
CA LYS A 427 23.23 -22.34 2.73
C LYS A 427 23.59 -22.28 4.21
N ASN A 428 23.33 -21.17 4.88
CA ASN A 428 23.63 -20.97 6.29
C ASN A 428 22.44 -21.27 7.23
N VAL A 429 21.40 -21.94 6.74
CA VAL A 429 20.21 -22.30 7.51
C VAL A 429 20.18 -23.80 7.72
N GLU A 430 20.32 -24.26 8.97
CA GLU A 430 20.25 -25.67 9.32
C GLU A 430 18.81 -26.18 9.29
N LYS A 431 17.89 -25.47 9.95
CA LYS A 431 16.46 -25.79 10.05
C LYS A 431 15.65 -24.51 9.83
N GLY A 432 14.98 -24.38 8.70
CA GLY A 432 14.25 -23.18 8.36
C GLY A 432 13.08 -23.36 7.41
N ILE A 433 12.42 -22.26 7.12
CA ILE A 433 11.33 -22.18 6.15
C ILE A 433 11.54 -20.93 5.30
N TYR A 434 11.57 -21.11 3.97
CA TYR A 434 11.45 -20.02 3.02
C TYR A 434 9.97 -19.75 2.79
N ILE A 435 9.55 -18.49 2.99
CA ILE A 435 8.15 -18.05 2.89
C ILE A 435 8.02 -17.01 1.80
N SER A 436 7.07 -17.21 0.88
CA SER A 436 6.76 -16.30 -0.22
C SER A 436 5.26 -16.07 -0.34
N GLY A 437 4.89 -14.90 -0.85
CA GLY A 437 3.51 -14.47 -1.08
C GLY A 437 2.80 -14.00 0.19
N ARG A 438 1.83 -13.12 -0.01
CA ARG A 438 0.97 -12.64 1.07
C ARG A 438 0.01 -13.76 1.48
N GLY A 439 -0.21 -13.92 2.79
CA GLY A 439 -1.13 -14.91 3.35
C GLY A 439 -2.05 -14.29 4.40
N SER A 440 -2.57 -15.15 5.27
CA SER A 440 -3.37 -14.71 6.42
C SER A 440 -2.54 -13.88 7.39
N PHE A 441 -3.17 -12.90 8.01
CA PHE A 441 -2.53 -12.10 9.04
C PHE A 441 -3.51 -11.77 10.17
N SER A 442 -2.96 -11.64 11.35
CA SER A 442 -3.63 -11.13 12.54
C SER A 442 -2.61 -10.36 13.37
N ILE A 443 -2.97 -9.21 13.84
CA ILE A 443 -2.13 -8.37 14.69
C ILE A 443 -3.03 -7.63 15.69
N ASP A 444 -2.51 -7.40 16.90
CA ASP A 444 -3.26 -6.67 17.90
C ASP A 444 -3.37 -5.17 17.57
N GLN A 445 -4.26 -4.48 18.27
CA GLN A 445 -4.52 -3.06 18.03
C GLN A 445 -3.32 -2.15 18.33
N GLN A 446 -2.36 -2.61 19.13
CA GLN A 446 -1.12 -1.88 19.43
C GLN A 446 -0.02 -2.14 18.41
N ARG A 447 -0.24 -3.06 17.45
CA ARG A 447 0.77 -3.48 16.45
C ARG A 447 1.98 -4.18 17.10
N TYR A 448 1.73 -4.84 18.23
CA TYR A 448 2.77 -5.48 19.02
C TYR A 448 2.82 -7.00 18.85
N ASN A 449 1.70 -7.72 19.06
CA ASN A 449 1.65 -9.17 18.89
C ASN A 449 0.98 -9.55 17.57
N PHE A 450 1.60 -10.44 16.83
CA PHE A 450 1.09 -10.84 15.52
C PHE A 450 1.22 -12.33 15.23
N GLN A 451 0.41 -12.77 14.26
CA GLN A 451 0.48 -14.05 13.59
C GLN A 451 0.37 -13.83 12.08
N PHE A 452 1.35 -14.28 11.32
CA PHE A 452 1.35 -14.16 9.86
C PHE A 452 1.57 -15.52 9.20
N GLY A 453 0.95 -15.67 8.02
CA GLY A 453 1.16 -16.79 7.12
C GLY A 453 1.50 -16.28 5.72
N GLY A 454 2.09 -17.14 4.89
CA GLY A 454 2.41 -16.86 3.49
C GLY A 454 1.52 -17.64 2.53
N THR A 455 1.86 -17.58 1.26
CA THR A 455 1.18 -18.35 0.20
C THR A 455 1.92 -19.62 -0.16
N VAL A 456 3.26 -19.59 -0.15
CA VAL A 456 4.12 -20.72 -0.50
C VAL A 456 5.20 -20.90 0.58
N PHE A 457 5.38 -22.13 1.01
CA PHE A 457 6.33 -22.47 2.07
C PHE A 457 7.25 -23.58 1.57
N HIS A 458 8.56 -23.38 1.69
CA HIS A 458 9.55 -24.39 1.38
C HIS A 458 10.40 -24.70 2.62
N GLU A 459 10.51 -25.99 2.93
CA GLU A 459 11.35 -26.46 4.03
C GLU A 459 12.83 -26.32 3.67
N ILE A 460 13.60 -25.74 4.59
CA ILE A 460 15.06 -25.67 4.49
C ILE A 460 15.64 -26.66 5.51
N LYS A 461 16.52 -27.57 5.04
CA LYS A 461 17.34 -28.46 5.88
C LYS A 461 18.77 -28.44 5.42
N ASN A 462 19.69 -28.22 6.35
CA ASN A 462 21.13 -28.26 6.12
C ASN A 462 21.53 -27.47 4.87
N GLY A 463 21.03 -26.22 4.77
CA GLY A 463 21.37 -25.29 3.69
C GLY A 463 20.71 -25.58 2.34
N LYS A 464 19.66 -26.41 2.27
CA LYS A 464 18.99 -26.78 1.02
C LYS A 464 17.47 -26.75 1.15
N ILE A 465 16.78 -26.35 0.09
CA ILE A 465 15.35 -26.55 -0.06
C ILE A 465 15.09 -28.04 -0.30
N VAL A 466 14.26 -28.66 0.55
CA VAL A 466 14.00 -30.11 0.51
C VAL A 466 12.57 -30.48 0.16
N GLY A 467 11.65 -29.49 0.04
CA GLY A 467 10.27 -29.72 -0.36
C GLY A 467 9.34 -28.60 0.12
N MET A 468 8.06 -28.74 -0.19
CA MET A 468 7.02 -27.80 0.25
C MET A 468 6.45 -28.20 1.61
N LEU A 469 5.99 -27.19 2.34
CA LEU A 469 5.22 -27.32 3.58
C LEU A 469 3.83 -26.71 3.42
N GLU A 470 2.91 -27.16 4.27
CA GLU A 470 1.56 -26.62 4.42
C GLU A 470 1.27 -26.28 5.88
N ASP A 471 0.15 -25.56 6.08
CA ASP A 471 -0.39 -25.22 7.39
C ASP A 471 0.58 -24.40 8.26
N VAL A 472 1.39 -23.56 7.63
CA VAL A 472 2.41 -22.74 8.30
C VAL A 472 1.85 -21.37 8.65
N ALA A 473 1.99 -20.98 9.91
CA ALA A 473 1.98 -19.58 10.35
C ALA A 473 3.07 -19.37 11.40
N TYR A 474 3.52 -18.14 11.56
CA TYR A 474 4.48 -17.79 12.60
C TYR A 474 3.93 -16.70 13.50
N GLN A 475 4.33 -16.73 14.76
CA GLN A 475 3.90 -15.82 15.81
C GLN A 475 5.11 -15.18 16.48
N ALA A 476 5.00 -13.88 16.76
CA ALA A 476 5.99 -13.14 17.54
C ALA A 476 5.37 -11.86 18.09
N ASN A 477 6.10 -11.21 19.00
CA ASN A 477 5.92 -9.78 19.16
C ASN A 477 6.90 -9.01 18.25
N THR A 478 6.53 -7.79 17.92
CA THR A 478 7.25 -6.96 16.94
C THR A 478 8.72 -6.75 17.31
N GLN A 479 9.03 -6.47 18.58
CA GLN A 479 10.41 -6.24 19.00
C GLN A 479 11.26 -7.51 18.93
N GLU A 480 10.77 -8.65 19.44
CA GLU A 480 11.48 -9.92 19.37
C GLU A 480 11.73 -10.33 17.91
N PHE A 481 10.72 -10.17 17.06
CA PHE A 481 10.84 -10.50 15.65
C PHE A 481 11.93 -9.67 14.97
N TRP A 482 11.88 -8.33 15.04
CA TRP A 482 12.86 -7.48 14.40
C TRP A 482 14.26 -7.59 15.03
N ASN A 483 14.35 -7.95 16.32
CA ASN A 483 15.64 -8.25 16.96
C ASN A 483 16.23 -9.58 16.49
N SER A 484 15.42 -10.52 16.01
CA SER A 484 15.88 -11.80 15.44
C SER A 484 16.40 -11.68 13.99
N CYS A 485 16.31 -10.50 13.37
CA CYS A 485 16.86 -10.24 12.03
C CYS A 485 18.37 -10.48 12.03
N ALA A 486 18.80 -11.50 11.26
CA ALA A 486 20.16 -12.01 11.26
C ALA A 486 20.92 -11.78 9.95
N ALA A 487 20.22 -11.64 8.81
CA ALA A 487 20.83 -11.36 7.52
C ALA A 487 19.82 -10.74 6.56
N ILE A 488 20.28 -9.85 5.68
CA ILE A 488 19.49 -9.19 4.65
C ILE A 488 20.27 -9.30 3.33
N CYS A 489 19.64 -9.80 2.27
CA CYS A 489 20.23 -9.82 0.93
C CYS A 489 20.55 -8.41 0.43
N ASP A 490 21.46 -8.30 -0.50
CA ASP A 490 21.88 -7.03 -1.07
C ASP A 490 20.85 -6.40 -2.02
N GLU A 491 21.18 -5.24 -2.58
CA GLU A 491 20.32 -4.44 -3.45
C GLU A 491 19.87 -5.19 -4.72
N SER A 492 20.63 -6.18 -5.20
CA SER A 492 20.26 -6.95 -6.40
C SER A 492 18.98 -7.78 -6.22
N ASP A 493 18.59 -8.10 -4.98
CA ASP A 493 17.36 -8.78 -4.62
C ASP A 493 16.24 -7.82 -4.16
N TYR A 494 16.48 -6.50 -4.10
CA TYR A 494 15.50 -5.53 -3.63
C TYR A 494 14.30 -5.44 -4.57
N ARG A 495 13.10 -5.60 -4.01
CA ARG A 495 11.84 -5.55 -4.77
C ARG A 495 10.77 -4.80 -4.00
N LEU A 496 9.89 -4.12 -4.74
CA LEU A 496 8.67 -3.53 -4.18
C LEU A 496 7.57 -4.57 -4.08
N PHE A 497 6.87 -4.52 -2.99
CA PHE A 497 5.58 -5.14 -2.76
C PHE A 497 4.64 -4.09 -2.18
N GLY A 498 3.31 -4.37 -2.05
CA GLY A 498 2.42 -3.38 -1.45
C GLY A 498 0.99 -3.84 -1.26
N SER A 499 0.19 -2.92 -0.71
CA SER A 499 -1.26 -3.03 -0.61
C SER A 499 -1.91 -2.00 -1.52
N PHE A 500 -2.76 -2.46 -2.43
CA PHE A 500 -3.52 -1.57 -3.31
C PHE A 500 -4.71 -0.92 -2.59
N PHE A 501 -5.22 -1.61 -1.56
CA PHE A 501 -6.39 -1.22 -0.79
C PHE A 501 -6.07 -1.26 0.72
N ASP A 502 -5.30 -0.28 1.22
CA ASP A 502 -5.07 -0.12 2.65
C ASP A 502 -6.11 0.82 3.26
N GLY A 503 -6.89 0.33 4.22
CA GLY A 503 -8.02 1.04 4.82
C GLY A 503 -7.64 1.73 6.14
N LYS A 504 -8.09 2.98 6.35
CA LYS A 504 -7.95 3.72 7.61
C LYS A 504 -9.05 4.75 7.75
N GLY A 505 -9.37 5.13 8.99
CA GLY A 505 -10.31 6.21 9.31
C GLY A 505 -11.76 5.79 9.44
N GLN A 506 -12.58 6.70 9.99
CA GLN A 506 -14.03 6.60 10.09
C GLN A 506 -14.67 7.94 9.67
N PRO A 507 -15.31 8.01 8.47
CA PRO A 507 -15.51 6.91 7.52
C PRO A 507 -14.19 6.40 6.91
N ALA A 508 -14.18 5.12 6.51
CA ALA A 508 -12.98 4.48 5.99
C ALA A 508 -12.55 5.08 4.65
N GLN A 509 -11.27 5.33 4.50
CA GLN A 509 -10.62 5.75 3.25
C GLN A 509 -9.57 4.73 2.84
N ILE A 510 -9.39 4.55 1.54
CA ILE A 510 -8.45 3.60 0.93
C ILE A 510 -7.20 4.36 0.45
N SER A 511 -6.02 3.84 0.77
CA SER A 511 -4.74 4.34 0.23
C SER A 511 -3.90 3.20 -0.32
N ALA A 512 -3.25 3.43 -1.43
CA ALA A 512 -2.31 2.46 -1.99
C ALA A 512 -0.90 2.75 -1.45
N VAL A 513 -0.20 1.72 -0.96
CA VAL A 513 1.10 1.84 -0.32
C VAL A 513 2.05 0.70 -0.71
N SER A 514 3.31 1.03 -0.97
CA SER A 514 4.36 0.05 -1.26
C SER A 514 5.31 -0.17 -0.09
N HIS A 515 5.92 -1.37 -0.07
CA HIS A 515 6.96 -1.77 0.86
C HIS A 515 8.09 -2.43 0.07
N GLY A 516 9.27 -1.85 0.16
CA GLY A 516 10.46 -2.41 -0.46
C GLY A 516 11.29 -3.19 0.54
N SER A 517 11.89 -4.28 0.10
CA SER A 517 12.88 -5.04 0.86
C SER A 517 13.68 -5.96 -0.02
N SER A 518 14.80 -6.46 0.48
CA SER A 518 15.45 -7.67 0.00
C SER A 518 15.06 -8.86 0.89
N THR A 519 15.24 -10.08 0.40
CA THR A 519 15.01 -11.32 1.18
C THR A 519 15.78 -11.23 2.50
N THR A 520 15.11 -11.55 3.60
CA THR A 520 15.64 -11.35 4.95
C THR A 520 15.47 -12.60 5.79
N ARG A 521 16.51 -12.95 6.58
CA ARG A 521 16.48 -14.06 7.52
C ARG A 521 16.25 -13.58 8.95
N PHE A 522 15.33 -14.27 9.63
CA PHE A 522 15.01 -14.10 11.05
C PHE A 522 15.23 -15.41 11.77
N ASN A 523 16.04 -15.43 12.83
CA ASN A 523 16.43 -16.63 13.51
C ASN A 523 15.44 -17.05 14.61
N GLY A 524 15.17 -18.35 14.71
CA GLY A 524 14.47 -18.97 15.84
C GLY A 524 13.04 -18.47 16.08
N VAL A 525 12.30 -18.13 15.03
CA VAL A 525 10.91 -17.64 15.12
C VAL A 525 9.96 -18.80 15.44
N ASN A 526 8.94 -18.53 16.25
CA ASN A 526 7.93 -19.52 16.61
C ASN A 526 6.98 -19.81 15.44
N VAL A 527 6.95 -21.04 14.98
CA VAL A 527 6.07 -21.52 13.92
C VAL A 527 5.01 -22.45 14.52
N ILE A 528 3.78 -22.24 14.11
CA ILE A 528 2.61 -23.05 14.49
C ILE A 528 2.04 -23.78 13.30
N ASN A 529 1.28 -24.84 13.57
CA ASN A 529 0.53 -25.58 12.57
C ASN A 529 -0.93 -25.14 12.60
N THR A 530 -1.40 -24.53 11.51
CA THR A 530 -2.76 -23.96 11.43
C THR A 530 -3.86 -25.01 11.19
N ALA A 531 -3.49 -26.24 10.80
CA ALA A 531 -4.44 -27.35 10.65
C ALA A 531 -4.70 -28.09 11.99
N ARG A 532 -3.89 -27.84 13.01
CA ARG A 532 -4.04 -28.52 14.30
C ARG A 532 -5.32 -28.05 14.98
N LYS A 533 -6.26 -28.98 15.18
CA LYS A 533 -7.40 -28.74 16.08
C LYS A 533 -6.87 -28.67 17.51
N ILE A 534 -7.23 -27.63 18.23
CA ILE A 534 -6.93 -27.46 19.66
C ILE A 534 -7.88 -28.34 20.46
#